data_dae33e04380c1a68aa2928af7c2204b8
#
_entry.id   dae33e04380c1a68aa2928af7c2204b8
#
_cell.length_a   1.000
_cell.length_b   1.000
_cell.length_c   1.000
_cell.angle_alpha   90.00
_cell.angle_beta   90.00
_cell.angle_gamma   90.00
#
_symmetry.space_group_name_H-M   'P 1'
#
loop_
_entity.id
_entity.type
_entity.pdbx_description
1 polymer ?
#
loop_
_entity_poly.entity_id
_entity_poly.type
_entity_poly.pdbx_seq_one_letter_code
_entity_poly.pdbx_strand_id
1 'polypeptide(L)'
;VALSYLALGDSYTIGEAVAVEGRWPHQLAAALRAQDVALADPQTIATTGWTTDELDAGIDAAAPQGPFDFVSLLIGVNNQYRGRPLDEYRVQFHALLQRAIGFAGGRPGRVLVLSFPDWGATPFGIGSGRDLAAIEIETDEFNAAAEVICAQQGVAFVDITDISRDHGGDPAMIADDGLHPSARMYALWSAR
;
A
#
# COMPACT_ATOMS: atom_id res chain seq x y z
N VAL A 1 16.06 2.17 -22.09
CA VAL A 1 15.98 1.09 -21.10
C VAL A 1 14.86 1.42 -20.14
N ALA A 2 13.95 0.48 -19.86
CA ALA A 2 12.86 0.69 -18.92
C ALA A 2 13.39 0.79 -17.48
N LEU A 3 12.79 1.71 -16.70
CA LEU A 3 13.08 1.86 -15.28
C LEU A 3 12.45 0.69 -14.49
N SER A 4 13.21 0.08 -13.61
CA SER A 4 12.73 -1.06 -12.81
C SER A 4 11.88 -0.61 -11.62
N TYR A 5 10.86 -1.41 -11.29
CA TYR A 5 9.89 -1.09 -10.22
C TYR A 5 9.68 -2.30 -9.30
N LEU A 6 9.80 -2.08 -7.99
CA LEU A 6 9.47 -3.05 -6.94
C LEU A 6 8.28 -2.55 -6.11
N ALA A 7 7.20 -3.31 -6.06
CA ALA A 7 6.01 -2.99 -5.26
C ALA A 7 5.90 -3.95 -4.07
N LEU A 8 5.95 -3.40 -2.85
CA LEU A 8 5.90 -4.12 -1.58
C LEU A 8 4.59 -3.84 -0.87
N GLY A 9 3.91 -4.88 -0.36
CA GLY A 9 2.66 -4.65 0.35
C GLY A 9 1.92 -5.91 0.78
N ASP A 10 0.60 -5.80 0.75
CA ASP A 10 -0.37 -6.84 1.12
C ASP A 10 -1.44 -7.00 0.04
N SER A 11 -2.68 -7.33 0.41
CA SER A 11 -3.80 -7.47 -0.53
C SER A 11 -4.10 -6.20 -1.34
N TYR A 12 -3.81 -5.03 -0.78
CA TYR A 12 -4.00 -3.73 -1.47
C TYR A 12 -2.91 -3.45 -2.51
N THR A 13 -1.83 -4.18 -2.53
CA THR A 13 -0.78 -4.09 -3.54
C THR A 13 -0.83 -5.26 -4.52
N ILE A 14 -1.06 -6.50 -4.03
CA ILE A 14 -1.31 -7.63 -4.93
C ILE A 14 -2.60 -7.44 -5.75
N GLY A 15 -3.50 -6.58 -5.28
CA GLY A 15 -4.75 -6.26 -5.96
C GLY A 15 -5.76 -7.38 -5.87
N GLU A 16 -6.06 -7.83 -4.65
CA GLU A 16 -7.06 -8.88 -4.40
C GLU A 16 -8.37 -8.59 -5.14
N ALA A 17 -8.92 -9.60 -5.79
CA ALA A 17 -10.16 -9.56 -6.58
C ALA A 17 -10.14 -8.64 -7.82
N VAL A 18 -8.98 -8.17 -8.27
CA VAL A 18 -8.84 -7.30 -9.45
C VAL A 18 -7.85 -7.89 -10.45
N ALA A 19 -8.17 -7.81 -11.74
CA ALA A 19 -7.28 -8.21 -12.81
C ALA A 19 -5.96 -7.39 -12.77
N VAL A 20 -4.88 -7.98 -13.25
CA VAL A 20 -3.51 -7.42 -13.09
C VAL A 20 -3.42 -5.97 -13.56
N GLU A 21 -3.97 -5.66 -14.72
CA GLU A 21 -3.94 -4.32 -15.32
C GLU A 21 -4.74 -3.28 -14.52
N GLY A 22 -5.68 -3.72 -13.69
CA GLY A 22 -6.49 -2.85 -12.82
C GLY A 22 -5.90 -2.57 -11.46
N ARG A 23 -4.81 -3.23 -11.09
CA ARG A 23 -4.11 -3.03 -9.81
C ARG A 23 -3.37 -1.70 -9.80
N TRP A 24 -3.37 -0.99 -8.67
CA TRP A 24 -2.81 0.37 -8.65
C TRP A 24 -1.34 0.45 -9.06
N PRO A 25 -0.43 -0.51 -8.72
CA PRO A 25 0.96 -0.39 -9.18
C PRO A 25 1.09 -0.50 -10.69
N HIS A 26 0.28 -1.32 -11.35
CA HIS A 26 0.25 -1.46 -12.80
C HIS A 26 -0.36 -0.22 -13.47
N GLN A 27 -1.44 0.33 -12.91
CA GLN A 27 -2.03 1.57 -13.39
C GLN A 27 -1.06 2.75 -13.26
N LEU A 28 -0.33 2.84 -12.14
CA LEU A 28 0.70 3.86 -11.94
C LEU A 28 1.80 3.76 -13.01
N ALA A 29 2.31 2.56 -13.25
CA ALA A 29 3.32 2.34 -14.29
C ALA A 29 2.80 2.73 -15.68
N ALA A 30 1.56 2.37 -16.01
CA ALA A 30 0.94 2.73 -17.27
C ALA A 30 0.73 4.25 -17.41
N ALA A 31 0.30 4.93 -16.34
CA ALA A 31 0.11 6.38 -16.33
C ALA A 31 1.44 7.13 -16.50
N LEU A 32 2.51 6.65 -15.88
CA LEU A 32 3.84 7.24 -16.03
C LEU A 32 4.40 7.03 -17.45
N ARG A 33 4.19 5.83 -18.04
CA ARG A 33 4.56 5.60 -19.45
C ARG A 33 3.83 6.54 -20.40
N ALA A 34 2.58 6.87 -20.12
CA ALA A 34 1.82 7.84 -20.91
C ALA A 34 2.37 9.28 -20.79
N GLN A 35 3.25 9.53 -19.83
CA GLN A 35 3.96 10.79 -19.62
C GLN A 35 5.45 10.68 -19.98
N ASP A 36 5.80 9.75 -20.86
CA ASP A 36 7.17 9.50 -21.34
C ASP A 36 8.16 9.03 -20.25
N VAL A 37 7.66 8.57 -19.08
CA VAL A 37 8.47 7.91 -18.06
C VAL A 37 8.40 6.41 -18.26
N ALA A 38 9.45 5.81 -18.78
CA ALA A 38 9.49 4.41 -19.18
C ALA A 38 9.56 3.45 -17.97
N LEU A 39 8.60 3.52 -17.03
CA LEU A 39 8.52 2.63 -15.89
C LEU A 39 7.99 1.27 -16.30
N ALA A 40 8.73 0.21 -15.97
CA ALA A 40 8.29 -1.17 -16.18
C ALA A 40 7.12 -1.53 -15.25
N ASP A 41 6.37 -2.56 -15.60
CA ASP A 41 5.43 -3.16 -14.66
C ASP A 41 6.18 -3.67 -13.42
N PRO A 42 5.56 -3.63 -12.23
CA PRO A 42 6.27 -3.95 -11.01
C PRO A 42 6.61 -5.43 -10.87
N GLN A 43 7.79 -5.72 -10.30
CA GLN A 43 7.97 -6.93 -9.53
C GLN A 43 7.20 -6.73 -8.22
N THR A 44 6.27 -7.62 -7.90
CA THR A 44 5.40 -7.49 -6.74
C THR A 44 5.77 -8.51 -5.67
N ILE A 45 6.01 -8.02 -4.45
CA ILE A 45 6.15 -8.85 -3.25
C ILE A 45 5.05 -8.41 -2.29
N ALA A 46 3.93 -9.09 -2.34
CA ALA A 46 2.73 -8.77 -1.58
C ALA A 46 1.83 -9.99 -1.54
N THR A 47 1.20 -10.23 -0.40
CA THR A 47 0.24 -11.31 -0.22
C THR A 47 -0.91 -10.86 0.67
N THR A 48 -2.12 -11.31 0.36
CA THR A 48 -3.32 -11.06 1.15
C THR A 48 -3.10 -11.47 2.61
N GLY A 49 -3.44 -10.57 3.51
CA GLY A 49 -3.38 -10.79 4.96
C GLY A 49 -2.05 -10.45 5.62
N TRP A 50 -1.02 -10.11 4.88
CA TRP A 50 0.29 -9.84 5.47
C TRP A 50 0.32 -8.63 6.39
N THR A 51 0.90 -8.83 7.55
CA THR A 51 1.38 -7.81 8.48
C THR A 51 2.80 -7.39 8.12
N THR A 52 3.33 -6.41 8.82
CA THR A 52 4.69 -5.89 8.58
C THR A 52 5.78 -6.95 8.69
N ASP A 53 5.74 -7.81 9.69
CA ASP A 53 6.71 -8.90 9.88
C ASP A 53 6.55 -10.01 8.83
N GLU A 54 5.32 -10.28 8.39
CA GLU A 54 5.06 -11.26 7.34
C GLU A 54 5.55 -10.75 5.97
N LEU A 55 5.40 -9.45 5.67
CA LEU A 55 6.00 -8.84 4.49
C LEU A 55 7.54 -8.93 4.55
N ASP A 56 8.13 -8.65 5.70
CA ASP A 56 9.58 -8.74 5.89
C ASP A 56 10.10 -10.16 5.58
N ALA A 57 9.44 -11.17 6.10
CA ALA A 57 9.75 -12.57 5.79
C ALA A 57 9.51 -12.91 4.31
N GLY A 58 8.47 -12.35 3.69
CA GLY A 58 8.19 -12.52 2.27
C GLY A 58 9.25 -11.91 1.37
N ILE A 59 9.83 -10.78 1.76
CA ILE A 59 10.96 -10.17 1.07
C ILE A 59 12.20 -11.06 1.16
N ASP A 60 12.48 -11.62 2.33
CA ASP A 60 13.59 -12.56 2.50
C ASP A 60 13.44 -13.79 1.61
N ALA A 61 12.25 -14.37 1.55
CA ALA A 61 11.95 -15.53 0.71
C ALA A 61 12.07 -15.23 -0.78
N ALA A 62 11.62 -14.05 -1.22
CA ALA A 62 11.67 -13.64 -2.62
C ALA A 62 13.07 -13.22 -3.07
N ALA A 63 13.89 -12.74 -2.14
CA ALA A 63 15.27 -12.29 -2.38
C ALA A 63 15.40 -11.39 -3.64
N PRO A 64 14.66 -10.26 -3.71
CA PRO A 64 14.64 -9.44 -4.91
C PRO A 64 16.02 -8.88 -5.23
N GLN A 65 16.38 -8.90 -6.49
CA GLN A 65 17.68 -8.43 -6.95
C GLN A 65 17.57 -6.98 -7.45
N GLY A 66 18.08 -6.07 -6.65
CA GLY A 66 18.16 -4.63 -6.98
C GLY A 66 19.54 -4.22 -7.48
N PRO A 67 19.81 -2.90 -7.56
CA PRO A 67 18.88 -1.84 -7.16
C PRO A 67 17.73 -1.66 -8.14
N PHE A 68 16.59 -1.16 -7.62
CA PHE A 68 15.43 -0.76 -8.42
C PHE A 68 15.42 0.75 -8.62
N ASP A 69 14.87 1.21 -9.74
CA ASP A 69 14.76 2.64 -10.01
C ASP A 69 13.62 3.30 -9.24
N PHE A 70 12.61 2.51 -8.86
CA PHE A 70 11.48 2.95 -8.07
C PHE A 70 10.98 1.82 -7.16
N VAL A 71 10.62 2.16 -5.92
CA VAL A 71 10.08 1.21 -4.94
C VAL A 71 8.84 1.83 -4.29
N SER A 72 7.75 1.08 -4.22
CA SER A 72 6.56 1.48 -3.46
C SER A 72 6.32 0.55 -2.26
N LEU A 73 5.75 1.10 -1.19
CA LEU A 73 5.42 0.37 0.04
C LEU A 73 4.03 0.80 0.52
N LEU A 74 3.14 -0.17 0.68
CA LEU A 74 1.84 -0.01 1.31
C LEU A 74 1.59 -1.20 2.23
N ILE A 75 1.62 -0.98 3.54
CA ILE A 75 1.49 -2.03 4.55
C ILE A 75 0.97 -1.46 5.87
N GLY A 76 0.20 -2.24 6.62
CA GLY A 76 -0.22 -1.89 7.98
C GLY A 76 -1.67 -2.19 8.30
N VAL A 77 -2.56 -2.32 7.31
CA VAL A 77 -3.98 -2.58 7.57
C VAL A 77 -4.20 -3.87 8.36
N ASN A 78 -3.44 -4.92 8.05
CA ASN A 78 -3.57 -6.19 8.75
C ASN A 78 -3.03 -6.14 10.19
N ASN A 79 -2.05 -5.30 10.47
CA ASN A 79 -1.61 -5.01 11.84
C ASN A 79 -2.77 -4.41 12.64
N GLN A 80 -3.43 -3.40 12.11
CA GLN A 80 -4.60 -2.77 12.71
C GLN A 80 -5.76 -3.77 12.83
N TYR A 81 -6.09 -4.48 11.75
CA TYR A 81 -7.19 -5.46 11.72
C TYR A 81 -7.03 -6.56 12.77
N ARG A 82 -5.82 -7.04 12.99
CA ARG A 82 -5.49 -8.07 13.98
C ARG A 82 -5.26 -7.52 15.39
N GLY A 83 -5.42 -6.21 15.61
CA GLY A 83 -5.25 -5.57 16.91
C GLY A 83 -3.82 -5.56 17.41
N ARG A 84 -2.83 -5.56 16.55
CA ARG A 84 -1.42 -5.51 16.92
C ARG A 84 -1.02 -4.11 17.39
N PRO A 85 -0.08 -3.99 18.36
CA PRO A 85 0.25 -2.71 18.95
C PRO A 85 0.85 -1.71 17.94
N LEU A 86 0.46 -0.43 18.07
CA LEU A 86 1.00 0.64 17.23
C LEU A 86 2.52 0.80 17.38
N ASP A 87 3.06 0.64 18.59
CA ASP A 87 4.51 0.76 18.81
C ASP A 87 5.30 -0.34 18.10
N GLU A 88 4.77 -1.55 18.04
CA GLU A 88 5.35 -2.63 17.24
C GLU A 88 5.33 -2.27 15.74
N TYR A 89 4.21 -1.73 15.26
CA TYR A 89 4.09 -1.26 13.88
C TYR A 89 5.13 -0.19 13.55
N ARG A 90 5.34 0.79 14.42
CA ARG A 90 6.35 1.84 14.22
C ARG A 90 7.74 1.24 14.00
N VAL A 91 8.14 0.28 14.82
CA VAL A 91 9.45 -0.37 14.71
C VAL A 91 9.56 -1.17 13.42
N GLN A 92 8.56 -1.98 13.11
CA GLN A 92 8.59 -2.86 11.94
C GLN A 92 8.42 -2.07 10.63
N PHE A 93 7.58 -1.04 10.61
CA PHE A 93 7.43 -0.15 9.45
C PHE A 93 8.73 0.60 9.15
N HIS A 94 9.39 1.13 10.18
CA HIS A 94 10.69 1.79 10.01
C HIS A 94 11.72 0.83 9.39
N ALA A 95 11.80 -0.40 9.86
CA ALA A 95 12.70 -1.41 9.31
C ALA A 95 12.39 -1.73 7.83
N LEU A 96 11.11 -1.89 7.49
CA LEU A 96 10.67 -2.10 6.11
C LEU A 96 10.99 -0.92 5.21
N LEU A 97 10.81 0.31 5.70
CA LEU A 97 11.13 1.52 4.95
C LEU A 97 12.63 1.59 4.66
N GLN A 98 13.49 1.24 5.63
CA GLN A 98 14.93 1.15 5.42
C GLN A 98 15.29 0.11 4.36
N ARG A 99 14.61 -1.04 4.33
CA ARG A 99 14.79 -2.05 3.28
C ARG A 99 14.37 -1.51 1.91
N ALA A 100 13.23 -0.82 1.83
CA ALA A 100 12.76 -0.19 0.59
C ALA A 100 13.77 0.83 0.05
N ILE A 101 14.33 1.68 0.92
CA ILE A 101 15.40 2.62 0.55
C ILE A 101 16.64 1.87 0.05
N GLY A 102 17.02 0.80 0.71
CA GLY A 102 18.13 -0.07 0.29
C GLY A 102 17.90 -0.65 -1.11
N PHE A 103 16.71 -1.17 -1.39
CA PHE A 103 16.34 -1.66 -2.72
C PHE A 103 16.31 -0.56 -3.79
N ALA A 104 16.06 0.69 -3.40
CA ALA A 104 16.17 1.84 -4.29
C ALA A 104 17.63 2.37 -4.42
N GLY A 105 18.61 1.57 -4.03
CA GLY A 105 20.03 1.96 -4.10
C GLY A 105 20.41 3.05 -3.11
N GLY A 106 19.78 3.10 -1.94
CA GLY A 106 20.00 4.11 -0.91
C GLY A 106 19.42 5.49 -1.23
N ARG A 107 18.44 5.56 -2.14
CA ARG A 107 17.83 6.81 -2.62
C ARG A 107 16.41 6.99 -2.09
N PRO A 108 16.18 7.67 -0.95
CA PRO A 108 14.84 7.86 -0.40
C PRO A 108 13.87 8.56 -1.37
N GLY A 109 14.36 9.45 -2.23
CA GLY A 109 13.56 10.10 -3.27
C GLY A 109 13.05 9.18 -4.39
N ARG A 110 13.43 7.90 -4.37
CA ARG A 110 12.95 6.84 -5.27
C ARG A 110 12.00 5.87 -4.58
N VAL A 111 11.61 6.17 -3.35
CA VAL A 111 10.64 5.39 -2.58
C VAL A 111 9.38 6.19 -2.39
N LEU A 112 8.24 5.52 -2.55
CA LEU A 112 6.91 6.07 -2.33
C LEU A 112 6.16 5.18 -1.34
N VAL A 113 5.57 5.79 -0.32
CA VAL A 113 4.68 5.12 0.63
C VAL A 113 3.26 5.63 0.44
N LEU A 114 2.28 4.73 0.43
CA LEU A 114 0.87 5.07 0.48
C LEU A 114 0.32 4.79 1.89
N SER A 115 -0.62 5.64 2.34
CA SER A 115 -1.49 5.28 3.46
C SER A 115 -2.34 4.07 3.08
N PHE A 116 -2.76 3.26 4.06
CA PHE A 116 -3.72 2.21 3.78
C PHE A 116 -5.17 2.72 3.95
N PRO A 117 -6.14 2.12 3.24
CA PRO A 117 -7.53 2.57 3.26
C PRO A 117 -8.23 2.26 4.58
N ASP A 118 -9.32 2.98 4.85
CA ASP A 118 -10.24 2.68 5.94
C ASP A 118 -11.22 1.58 5.51
N TRP A 119 -10.95 0.36 5.92
CA TRP A 119 -11.80 -0.78 5.60
C TRP A 119 -13.16 -0.73 6.31
N GLY A 120 -13.28 0.06 7.40
CA GLY A 120 -14.54 0.30 8.09
C GLY A 120 -15.60 1.01 7.24
N ALA A 121 -15.17 1.74 6.21
CA ALA A 121 -16.05 2.44 5.27
C ALA A 121 -16.67 1.50 4.22
N THR A 122 -16.28 0.24 4.18
CA THR A 122 -16.75 -0.75 3.18
C THR A 122 -17.95 -1.54 3.67
N PRO A 123 -18.71 -2.21 2.75
CA PRO A 123 -19.77 -3.14 3.14
C PRO A 123 -19.29 -4.21 4.13
N PHE A 124 -18.09 -4.76 3.93
CA PHE A 124 -17.49 -5.73 4.85
C PHE A 124 -17.30 -5.13 6.25
N GLY A 125 -16.76 -3.91 6.35
CA GLY A 125 -16.56 -3.22 7.61
C GLY A 125 -17.87 -2.97 8.34
N ILE A 126 -18.87 -2.45 7.63
CA ILE A 126 -20.21 -2.18 8.17
C ILE A 126 -20.86 -3.45 8.69
N GLY A 127 -20.70 -4.58 7.98
CA GLY A 127 -21.24 -5.89 8.36
C GLY A 127 -20.41 -6.65 9.40
N SER A 128 -19.23 -6.16 9.78
CA SER A 128 -18.30 -6.87 10.64
C SER A 128 -18.70 -6.95 12.12
N GLY A 129 -19.61 -6.08 12.55
CA GLY A 129 -19.98 -5.94 13.96
C GLY A 129 -18.94 -5.20 14.81
N ARG A 130 -17.86 -4.71 14.21
CA ARG A 130 -16.85 -3.92 14.91
C ARG A 130 -17.25 -2.46 15.03
N ASP A 131 -16.64 -1.76 15.98
CA ASP A 131 -16.79 -0.31 16.16
C ASP A 131 -16.10 0.43 15.00
N LEU A 132 -16.91 0.98 14.10
CA LEU A 132 -16.42 1.70 12.92
C LEU A 132 -15.64 2.97 13.28
N ALA A 133 -16.04 3.66 14.35
CA ALA A 133 -15.33 4.85 14.82
C ALA A 133 -13.95 4.48 15.38
N ALA A 134 -13.82 3.35 16.06
CA ALA A 134 -12.54 2.85 16.51
C ALA A 134 -11.62 2.47 15.33
N ILE A 135 -12.16 1.83 14.30
CA ILE A 135 -11.41 1.50 13.07
C ILE A 135 -10.89 2.78 12.40
N GLU A 136 -11.74 3.80 12.29
CA GLU A 136 -11.35 5.11 11.71
C GLU A 136 -10.19 5.74 12.48
N ILE A 137 -10.28 5.81 13.81
CA ILE A 137 -9.25 6.39 14.68
C ILE A 137 -7.94 5.59 14.56
N GLU A 138 -8.01 4.27 14.66
CA GLU A 138 -6.83 3.41 14.56
C GLU A 138 -6.17 3.50 13.19
N THR A 139 -6.96 3.57 12.11
CA THR A 139 -6.44 3.78 10.74
C THR A 139 -5.65 5.08 10.67
N ASP A 140 -6.18 6.17 11.22
CA ASP A 140 -5.50 7.46 11.24
C ASP A 140 -4.21 7.41 12.08
N GLU A 141 -4.23 6.74 13.23
CA GLU A 141 -3.05 6.62 14.11
C GLU A 141 -1.92 5.84 13.42
N PHE A 142 -2.22 4.70 12.79
CA PHE A 142 -1.23 3.91 12.06
C PHE A 142 -0.67 4.67 10.86
N ASN A 143 -1.53 5.29 10.07
CA ASN A 143 -1.09 6.07 8.90
C ASN A 143 -0.29 7.31 9.30
N ALA A 144 -0.67 8.00 10.38
CA ALA A 144 0.09 9.13 10.90
C ALA A 144 1.49 8.71 11.38
N ALA A 145 1.61 7.55 12.03
CA ALA A 145 2.90 7.01 12.43
C ALA A 145 3.80 6.73 11.22
N ALA A 146 3.26 6.14 10.16
CA ALA A 146 3.99 5.90 8.92
C ALA A 146 4.42 7.21 8.24
N GLU A 147 3.54 8.21 8.19
CA GLU A 147 3.83 9.52 7.60
C GLU A 147 4.99 10.23 8.33
N VAL A 148 4.98 10.22 9.66
CA VAL A 148 6.08 10.80 10.46
C VAL A 148 7.41 10.10 10.16
N ILE A 149 7.43 8.78 10.10
CA ILE A 149 8.63 8.01 9.79
C ILE A 149 9.12 8.33 8.36
N CYS A 150 8.22 8.43 7.40
CA CYS A 150 8.55 8.81 6.03
C CYS A 150 9.20 10.21 5.98
N ALA A 151 8.62 11.18 6.67
CA ALA A 151 9.16 12.55 6.73
C ALA A 151 10.57 12.56 7.32
N GLN A 152 10.83 11.79 8.37
CA GLN A 152 12.15 11.67 9.00
C GLN A 152 13.20 11.05 8.06
N GLN A 153 12.77 10.20 7.14
CA GLN A 153 13.65 9.48 6.21
C GLN A 153 13.74 10.15 4.82
N GLY A 154 13.02 11.25 4.60
CA GLY A 154 12.98 11.92 3.30
C GLY A 154 12.23 11.15 2.21
N VAL A 155 11.25 10.35 2.60
CA VAL A 155 10.42 9.53 1.71
C VAL A 155 9.06 10.21 1.48
N ALA A 156 8.61 10.24 0.23
CA ALA A 156 7.30 10.75 -0.12
C ALA A 156 6.18 9.84 0.44
N PHE A 157 5.18 10.45 1.04
CA PHE A 157 3.98 9.78 1.56
C PHE A 157 2.75 10.32 0.84
N VAL A 158 1.94 9.43 0.26
CA VAL A 158 0.70 9.79 -0.41
C VAL A 158 -0.48 9.25 0.39
N ASP A 159 -1.33 10.15 0.88
CA ASP A 159 -2.54 9.78 1.59
C ASP A 159 -3.67 9.47 0.60
N ILE A 160 -4.14 8.21 0.63
CA ILE A 160 -5.29 7.73 -0.16
C ILE A 160 -6.49 7.38 0.72
N THR A 161 -6.39 7.54 2.03
CA THR A 161 -7.39 7.07 3.00
C THR A 161 -8.71 7.80 2.82
N ASP A 162 -8.69 9.10 2.53
CA ASP A 162 -9.88 9.91 2.24
C ASP A 162 -10.66 9.37 1.03
N ILE A 163 -9.97 8.90 -0.01
CA ILE A 163 -10.59 8.29 -1.18
C ILE A 163 -11.42 7.06 -0.77
N SER A 164 -10.88 6.22 0.10
CA SER A 164 -11.60 5.03 0.60
C SER A 164 -12.84 5.39 1.42
N ARG A 165 -12.78 6.46 2.19
CA ARG A 165 -13.92 6.97 2.98
C ARG A 165 -15.01 7.56 2.10
N ASP A 166 -14.63 8.33 1.10
CA ASP A 166 -15.58 8.98 0.18
C ASP A 166 -16.30 7.97 -0.72
N HIS A 167 -15.65 6.86 -1.06
CA HIS A 167 -16.14 5.90 -2.06
C HIS A 167 -16.39 4.49 -1.53
N GLY A 168 -16.12 4.22 -0.25
CA GLY A 168 -16.21 2.87 0.32
C GLY A 168 -17.60 2.23 0.26
N GLY A 169 -18.66 3.03 0.14
CA GLY A 169 -20.04 2.55 -0.03
C GLY A 169 -20.50 2.45 -1.48
N ASP A 170 -19.69 2.85 -2.46
CA ASP A 170 -20.05 2.81 -3.87
C ASP A 170 -19.72 1.42 -4.47
N PRO A 171 -20.73 0.65 -4.94
CA PRO A 171 -20.49 -0.67 -5.54
C PRO A 171 -19.55 -0.65 -6.75
N ALA A 172 -19.44 0.47 -7.46
CA ALA A 172 -18.52 0.62 -8.59
C ALA A 172 -17.06 0.76 -8.15
N MET A 173 -16.81 1.16 -6.90
CA MET A 173 -15.50 1.41 -6.33
C MET A 173 -14.97 0.25 -5.49
N ILE A 174 -15.81 -0.70 -5.16
CA ILE A 174 -15.51 -1.87 -4.33
C ILE A 174 -15.61 -3.13 -5.17
N ALA A 175 -14.68 -4.05 -4.99
CA ALA A 175 -14.68 -5.36 -5.63
C ALA A 175 -15.83 -6.24 -5.08
N ASP A 176 -16.06 -7.38 -5.73
CA ASP A 176 -17.19 -8.28 -5.41
C ASP A 176 -17.14 -8.87 -3.99
N ASP A 177 -15.98 -8.83 -3.33
CA ASP A 177 -15.82 -9.27 -1.93
C ASP A 177 -16.38 -8.28 -0.90
N GLY A 178 -16.80 -7.09 -1.33
CA GLY A 178 -17.34 -6.05 -0.46
C GLY A 178 -16.30 -5.35 0.42
N LEU A 179 -15.01 -5.57 0.18
CA LEU A 179 -13.91 -5.09 1.02
C LEU A 179 -12.83 -4.38 0.20
N HIS A 180 -12.23 -5.09 -0.76
CA HIS A 180 -11.10 -4.59 -1.52
C HIS A 180 -11.54 -3.60 -2.60
N PRO A 181 -10.68 -2.65 -2.98
CA PRO A 181 -10.97 -1.71 -4.05
C PRO A 181 -11.19 -2.39 -5.39
N SER A 182 -12.06 -1.81 -6.22
CA SER A 182 -12.15 -2.12 -7.65
C SER A 182 -11.01 -1.44 -8.42
N ALA A 183 -10.85 -1.80 -9.69
CA ALA A 183 -9.93 -1.10 -10.59
C ALA A 183 -10.23 0.41 -10.68
N ARG A 184 -11.50 0.83 -10.58
CA ARG A 184 -11.90 2.24 -10.59
C ARG A 184 -11.41 3.00 -9.35
N MET A 185 -11.49 2.38 -8.17
CA MET A 185 -10.93 2.93 -6.94
C MET A 185 -9.40 3.07 -7.07
N TYR A 186 -8.73 2.03 -7.52
CA TYR A 186 -7.28 2.05 -7.75
C TYR A 186 -6.84 3.12 -8.77
N ALA A 187 -7.68 3.42 -9.75
CA ALA A 187 -7.41 4.52 -10.68
C ALA A 187 -7.36 5.88 -9.98
N LEU A 188 -8.23 6.10 -8.99
CA LEU A 188 -8.19 7.32 -8.16
C LEU A 188 -6.91 7.40 -7.31
N TRP A 189 -6.46 6.26 -6.77
CA TRP A 189 -5.18 6.21 -6.03
C TRP A 189 -4.00 6.58 -6.95
N SER A 190 -3.95 5.98 -8.12
CA SER A 190 -2.86 6.18 -9.09
C SER A 190 -2.82 7.60 -9.66
N ALA A 191 -3.94 8.31 -9.65
CA ALA A 191 -4.04 9.69 -10.12
C ALA A 191 -3.58 10.73 -9.08
N ARG A 192 -3.48 10.35 -7.80
CA ARG A 192 -3.04 11.21 -6.71
C ARG A 192 -1.51 11.25 -6.62
#